data_5ccf2c67a37e58654dc1d3b9c00edbdc
#
_entry.id   5ccf2c67a37e58654dc1d3b9c00edbdc
#
_cell.length_a   1.000
_cell.length_b   1.000
_cell.length_c   1.000
_cell.angle_alpha   90.00
_cell.angle_beta   90.00
_cell.angle_gamma   90.00
#
_symmetry.space_group_name_H-M   'P 1'
#
loop_
_entity.id
_entity.type
_entity.pdbx_description
1 polymer ?
#
loop_
_entity_poly.entity_id
_entity_poly.type
_entity_poly.pdbx_seq_one_letter_code
_entity_poly.pdbx_strand_id
1 'polypeptide(L)'
;MDYIKQIKKIQKQQIDPVYFLHGTQAFIIEEMINEVLANTLSKDEQDMNVQRFRLADTPLQLIIEEAETLPFFSSKKVVIIQDFYLATSQKNDTSIDHQIESLEPYLKQPLPETVLIIIAPYEKLDERKKVTKQLKTNTTVVHAAELSEHETIKWIGEQANQLGIDVADPVKKRLVELAGTNLLQLRSELTKCQLYSGVGGEVTMEAVNQLVAKTLEQSIFDLIEWSMKGEISAAVANFKEMVRRKEEPLMILAMLVRQLRIYLHVKELKQRSYSEKQMVGMLKLHPYVVKLAAKQVVSFDEKKLKSSIMAAADTDYAIKTGKQEKEFAVELFIIKLGALSTREYA
;
A
#
# COMPACT_ATOMS: atom_id res chain seq x y z
N MET A 1 -15.27 -2.90 -8.36
CA MET A 1 -16.17 -3.18 -7.21
C MET A 1 -15.39 -2.98 -5.92
N ASP A 2 -16.07 -2.59 -4.83
CA ASP A 2 -15.43 -2.40 -3.52
C ASP A 2 -14.91 -3.75 -3.00
N TYR A 3 -13.60 -3.86 -2.80
CA TYR A 3 -12.88 -5.01 -2.28
C TYR A 3 -13.50 -5.57 -0.99
N ILE A 4 -13.79 -4.70 0.00
CA ILE A 4 -14.40 -5.09 1.28
C ILE A 4 -15.77 -5.77 1.07
N LYS A 5 -16.57 -5.30 0.11
CA LYS A 5 -17.85 -5.93 -0.20
C LYS A 5 -17.69 -7.33 -0.78
N GLN A 6 -16.65 -7.55 -1.59
CA GLN A 6 -16.40 -8.88 -2.16
C GLN A 6 -15.95 -9.87 -1.09
N ILE A 7 -15.05 -9.47 -0.19
CA ILE A 7 -14.67 -10.30 0.96
C ILE A 7 -15.91 -10.74 1.75
N LYS A 8 -16.82 -9.81 2.08
CA LYS A 8 -18.05 -10.13 2.81
C LYS A 8 -18.99 -11.09 2.06
N LYS A 9 -19.05 -11.03 0.72
CA LYS A 9 -19.81 -11.98 -0.08
C LYS A 9 -19.22 -13.39 -0.02
N ILE A 10 -17.90 -13.47 -0.21
CA ILE A 10 -17.17 -14.74 -0.16
C ILE A 10 -17.35 -15.41 1.20
N GLN A 11 -17.22 -14.66 2.31
CA GLN A 11 -17.45 -15.16 3.67
C GLN A 11 -18.87 -15.66 3.92
N LYS A 12 -19.86 -15.18 3.14
CA LYS A 12 -21.22 -15.69 3.13
C LYS A 12 -21.44 -16.84 2.15
N GLN A 13 -20.39 -17.49 1.68
CA GLN A 13 -20.42 -18.58 0.70
C GLN A 13 -21.01 -18.18 -0.66
N GLN A 14 -20.99 -16.88 -0.99
CA GLN A 14 -21.41 -16.36 -2.29
C GLN A 14 -20.17 -16.17 -3.17
N ILE A 15 -19.70 -17.28 -3.72
CA ILE A 15 -18.46 -17.34 -4.53
C ILE A 15 -18.86 -17.27 -6.00
N ASP A 16 -18.32 -16.26 -6.69
CA ASP A 16 -18.52 -16.10 -8.13
C ASP A 16 -17.55 -17.05 -8.90
N PRO A 17 -17.93 -17.52 -10.10
CA PRO A 17 -17.11 -18.49 -10.83
C PRO A 17 -15.80 -17.90 -11.39
N VAL A 18 -15.76 -16.59 -11.69
CA VAL A 18 -14.57 -15.93 -12.23
C VAL A 18 -14.32 -14.59 -11.56
N TYR A 19 -13.10 -14.42 -11.02
CA TYR A 19 -12.62 -13.17 -10.46
C TYR A 19 -11.53 -12.58 -11.35
N PHE A 20 -11.59 -11.27 -11.58
CA PHE A 20 -10.54 -10.51 -12.23
C PHE A 20 -9.96 -9.48 -11.24
N LEU A 21 -8.78 -9.78 -10.71
CA LEU A 21 -8.07 -8.94 -9.75
C LEU A 21 -7.04 -8.11 -10.50
N HIS A 22 -7.14 -6.79 -10.46
CA HIS A 22 -6.18 -5.92 -11.13
C HIS A 22 -5.74 -4.76 -10.24
N GLY A 23 -4.49 -4.32 -10.38
CA GLY A 23 -3.89 -3.26 -9.58
C GLY A 23 -2.62 -3.71 -8.87
N THR A 24 -1.95 -2.79 -8.20
CA THR A 24 -0.60 -3.00 -7.65
C THR A 24 -0.56 -3.33 -6.16
N GLN A 25 -1.72 -3.34 -5.48
CA GLN A 25 -1.77 -3.62 -4.05
C GLN A 25 -1.78 -5.14 -3.80
N ALA A 26 -0.57 -5.69 -3.64
CA ALA A 26 -0.37 -7.14 -3.48
C ALA A 26 -1.13 -7.71 -2.27
N PHE A 27 -1.21 -6.96 -1.16
CA PHE A 27 -1.94 -7.40 0.03
C PHE A 27 -3.42 -7.69 -0.27
N ILE A 28 -4.09 -6.82 -1.03
CA ILE A 28 -5.50 -7.01 -1.40
C ILE A 28 -5.67 -8.22 -2.32
N ILE A 29 -4.75 -8.41 -3.27
CA ILE A 29 -4.77 -9.57 -4.18
C ILE A 29 -4.65 -10.86 -3.37
N GLU A 30 -3.65 -10.95 -2.49
CA GLU A 30 -3.44 -12.14 -1.67
C GLU A 30 -4.59 -12.41 -0.68
N GLU A 31 -5.16 -11.36 -0.07
CA GLU A 31 -6.32 -11.52 0.82
C GLU A 31 -7.54 -12.05 0.06
N MET A 32 -7.81 -11.54 -1.14
CA MET A 32 -8.87 -12.04 -2.01
C MET A 32 -8.67 -13.51 -2.37
N ILE A 33 -7.45 -13.90 -2.75
CA ILE A 33 -7.12 -15.30 -3.06
C ILE A 33 -7.36 -16.18 -1.84
N ASN A 34 -6.81 -15.79 -0.68
CA ASN A 34 -6.92 -16.56 0.54
C ASN A 34 -8.39 -16.74 0.99
N GLU A 35 -9.21 -15.70 0.87
CA GLU A 35 -10.65 -15.78 1.19
C GLU A 35 -11.39 -16.70 0.23
N VAL A 36 -11.10 -16.64 -1.08
CA VAL A 36 -11.70 -17.58 -2.05
C VAL A 36 -11.28 -19.00 -1.72
N LEU A 37 -9.99 -19.26 -1.48
CA LEU A 37 -9.50 -20.61 -1.15
C LEU A 37 -10.13 -21.15 0.14
N ALA A 38 -10.15 -20.36 1.21
CA ALA A 38 -10.67 -20.78 2.51
C ALA A 38 -12.18 -21.08 2.49
N ASN A 39 -12.93 -20.42 1.59
CA ASN A 39 -14.38 -20.60 1.47
C ASN A 39 -14.78 -21.55 0.33
N THR A 40 -13.83 -22.02 -0.49
CA THR A 40 -14.09 -22.97 -1.60
C THR A 40 -13.59 -24.37 -1.27
N LEU A 41 -12.45 -24.51 -0.60
CA LEU A 41 -11.76 -25.77 -0.36
C LEU A 41 -11.35 -25.88 1.11
N SER A 42 -11.46 -27.08 1.68
CA SER A 42 -10.82 -27.40 2.95
C SER A 42 -9.28 -27.37 2.81
N LYS A 43 -8.56 -27.30 3.92
CA LYS A 43 -7.08 -27.25 3.88
C LYS A 43 -6.48 -28.45 3.16
N ASP A 44 -7.04 -29.64 3.39
CA ASP A 44 -6.54 -30.89 2.80
C ASP A 44 -6.83 -30.97 1.29
N GLU A 45 -7.91 -30.32 0.82
CA GLU A 45 -8.26 -30.26 -0.60
C GLU A 45 -7.42 -29.26 -1.38
N GLN A 46 -6.88 -28.23 -0.73
CA GLN A 46 -6.11 -27.18 -1.40
C GLN A 46 -4.87 -27.69 -2.13
N ASP A 47 -4.18 -28.65 -1.56
CA ASP A 47 -2.92 -29.18 -2.14
C ASP A 47 -3.15 -29.85 -3.51
N MET A 48 -4.33 -30.44 -3.74
CA MET A 48 -4.64 -31.16 -4.99
C MET A 48 -5.50 -30.33 -5.95
N ASN A 49 -6.28 -29.39 -5.44
CA ASN A 49 -7.32 -28.70 -6.23
C ASN A 49 -7.03 -27.19 -6.41
N VAL A 50 -5.86 -26.70 -6.04
CA VAL A 50 -5.41 -25.34 -6.35
C VAL A 50 -4.28 -25.40 -7.35
N GLN A 51 -4.49 -24.84 -8.53
CA GLN A 51 -3.48 -24.77 -9.57
C GLN A 51 -3.12 -23.32 -9.86
N ARG A 52 -1.82 -23.05 -9.92
CA ARG A 52 -1.28 -21.69 -10.17
C ARG A 52 -0.44 -21.72 -11.44
N PHE A 53 -0.83 -20.89 -12.40
CA PHE A 53 -0.12 -20.74 -13.67
C PHE A 53 0.40 -19.31 -13.82
N ARG A 54 1.65 -19.19 -14.24
CA ARG A 54 2.16 -17.90 -14.70
C ARG A 54 1.94 -17.81 -16.21
N LEU A 55 1.33 -16.73 -16.66
CA LEU A 55 1.05 -16.54 -18.07
C LEU A 55 2.35 -16.45 -18.92
N ALA A 56 3.45 -16.04 -18.32
CA ALA A 56 4.76 -16.03 -18.96
C ALA A 56 5.33 -17.43 -19.25
N ASP A 57 4.82 -18.47 -18.57
CA ASP A 57 5.37 -19.83 -18.60
C ASP A 57 4.40 -20.84 -19.25
N THR A 58 3.11 -20.50 -19.33
CA THR A 58 2.06 -21.42 -19.80
C THR A 58 1.14 -20.74 -20.81
N PRO A 59 0.87 -21.32 -21.98
CA PRO A 59 -0.12 -20.83 -22.94
C PRO A 59 -1.51 -20.71 -22.33
N LEU A 60 -2.22 -19.61 -22.64
CA LEU A 60 -3.54 -19.34 -22.09
C LEU A 60 -4.56 -20.45 -22.39
N GLN A 61 -4.53 -21.00 -23.60
CA GLN A 61 -5.42 -22.08 -24.02
C GLN A 61 -5.29 -23.32 -23.13
N LEU A 62 -4.07 -23.69 -22.72
CA LEU A 62 -3.85 -24.83 -21.81
C LEU A 62 -4.36 -24.55 -20.40
N ILE A 63 -4.28 -23.30 -19.95
CA ILE A 63 -4.83 -22.91 -18.65
C ILE A 63 -6.36 -22.96 -18.68
N ILE A 64 -6.99 -22.58 -19.79
CA ILE A 64 -8.44 -22.65 -19.96
C ILE A 64 -8.88 -24.11 -20.08
N GLU A 65 -8.19 -24.95 -20.83
CA GLU A 65 -8.42 -26.40 -20.88
C GLU A 65 -8.38 -27.00 -19.47
N GLU A 66 -7.38 -26.63 -18.67
CA GLU A 66 -7.31 -27.07 -17.28
C GLU A 66 -8.51 -26.54 -16.45
N ALA A 67 -8.95 -25.29 -16.65
CA ALA A 67 -10.11 -24.75 -15.94
C ALA A 67 -11.41 -25.49 -16.33
N GLU A 68 -11.49 -26.11 -17.50
CA GLU A 68 -12.64 -26.91 -17.99
C GLU A 68 -12.60 -28.38 -17.54
N THR A 69 -11.48 -28.87 -16.96
CA THR A 69 -11.46 -30.21 -16.39
C THR A 69 -12.22 -30.27 -15.06
N LEU A 70 -12.68 -31.45 -14.69
CA LEU A 70 -13.33 -31.66 -13.38
C LEU A 70 -12.30 -31.75 -12.24
N PRO A 71 -12.66 -31.31 -11.01
CA PRO A 71 -11.77 -31.43 -9.86
C PRO A 71 -11.49 -32.89 -9.47
N PHE A 72 -10.35 -33.13 -8.81
CA PHE A 72 -9.96 -34.44 -8.35
C PHE A 72 -10.35 -34.61 -6.86
N PHE A 73 -11.22 -35.57 -6.57
CA PHE A 73 -11.66 -35.91 -5.20
C PHE A 73 -12.27 -34.75 -4.38
N SER A 74 -12.70 -33.66 -5.01
CA SER A 74 -13.42 -32.57 -4.35
C SER A 74 -14.59 -32.09 -5.19
N SER A 75 -15.48 -31.29 -4.60
CA SER A 75 -16.60 -30.69 -5.31
C SER A 75 -16.21 -29.48 -6.16
N LYS A 76 -15.07 -28.89 -5.88
CA LYS A 76 -14.57 -27.68 -6.56
C LYS A 76 -13.06 -27.69 -6.69
N LYS A 77 -12.55 -26.88 -7.65
CA LYS A 77 -11.15 -26.53 -7.77
C LYS A 77 -10.98 -25.03 -7.98
N VAL A 78 -9.77 -24.53 -7.76
CA VAL A 78 -9.40 -23.14 -7.99
C VAL A 78 -8.23 -23.07 -8.95
N VAL A 79 -8.40 -22.38 -10.06
CA VAL A 79 -7.34 -22.10 -11.05
C VAL A 79 -6.95 -20.63 -10.96
N ILE A 80 -5.68 -20.36 -10.81
CA ILE A 80 -5.14 -19.01 -10.63
C ILE A 80 -4.18 -18.67 -11.77
N ILE A 81 -4.54 -17.67 -12.57
CA ILE A 81 -3.66 -17.11 -13.61
C ILE A 81 -2.93 -15.90 -13.05
N GLN A 82 -1.62 -16.03 -12.88
CA GLN A 82 -0.76 -14.96 -12.40
C GLN A 82 -0.20 -14.15 -13.56
N ASP A 83 -0.01 -12.85 -13.33
CA ASP A 83 0.68 -11.94 -14.24
C ASP A 83 0.01 -11.82 -15.62
N PHE A 84 -1.30 -11.56 -15.63
CA PHE A 84 -2.10 -11.46 -16.84
C PHE A 84 -1.82 -10.17 -17.62
N TYR A 85 -0.65 -10.10 -18.26
CA TYR A 85 -0.18 -8.94 -19.02
C TYR A 85 -0.96 -8.68 -20.31
N LEU A 86 -1.73 -9.65 -20.80
CA LEU A 86 -2.54 -9.51 -22.04
C LEU A 86 -3.56 -8.37 -21.93
N ALA A 87 -3.98 -8.01 -20.71
CA ALA A 87 -4.87 -6.87 -20.47
C ALA A 87 -4.15 -5.51 -20.46
N THR A 88 -2.84 -5.46 -20.64
CA THR A 88 -2.02 -4.22 -20.60
C THR A 88 -1.40 -3.88 -21.94
N SER A 89 -0.85 -2.66 -22.06
CA SER A 89 -0.05 -2.27 -23.23
C SER A 89 1.42 -2.68 -23.13
N GLN A 90 1.83 -3.30 -22.02
CA GLN A 90 3.21 -3.75 -21.86
C GLN A 90 3.51 -4.88 -22.83
N LYS A 91 4.65 -4.78 -23.50
CA LYS A 91 5.19 -5.89 -24.28
C LYS A 91 5.89 -6.84 -23.30
N ASN A 92 5.55 -8.10 -23.37
CA ASN A 92 6.29 -9.13 -22.66
C ASN A 92 7.20 -9.82 -23.68
N ASP A 93 8.45 -10.03 -23.33
CA ASP A 93 9.47 -10.69 -24.20
C ASP A 93 9.33 -12.22 -24.17
N THR A 94 8.14 -12.75 -23.88
CA THR A 94 7.89 -14.19 -23.92
C THR A 94 7.62 -14.65 -25.34
N SER A 95 8.21 -15.81 -25.71
CA SER A 95 7.99 -16.49 -26.99
C SER A 95 6.70 -17.32 -27.03
N ILE A 96 5.88 -17.26 -25.96
CA ILE A 96 4.66 -18.06 -25.83
C ILE A 96 3.52 -17.41 -26.62
N ASP A 97 2.92 -18.18 -27.51
CA ASP A 97 1.72 -17.77 -28.22
C ASP A 97 0.47 -18.08 -27.40
N HIS A 98 -0.35 -17.05 -27.15
CA HIS A 98 -1.58 -17.15 -26.40
C HIS A 98 -2.79 -17.01 -27.32
N GLN A 99 -3.58 -18.06 -27.44
CA GLN A 99 -4.87 -18.01 -28.13
C GLN A 99 -5.91 -17.30 -27.22
N ILE A 100 -5.95 -15.96 -27.31
CA ILE A 100 -6.82 -15.13 -26.46
C ILE A 100 -8.31 -15.45 -26.69
N GLU A 101 -8.64 -15.94 -27.89
CA GLU A 101 -9.97 -16.33 -28.30
C GLU A 101 -10.56 -17.46 -27.43
N SER A 102 -9.72 -18.32 -26.85
CA SER A 102 -10.16 -19.41 -25.96
C SER A 102 -10.80 -18.89 -24.65
N LEU A 103 -10.45 -17.69 -24.22
CA LEU A 103 -10.95 -17.12 -22.97
C LEU A 103 -12.43 -16.69 -23.08
N GLU A 104 -12.87 -16.15 -24.22
CA GLU A 104 -14.21 -15.59 -24.38
C GLU A 104 -15.33 -16.61 -24.16
N PRO A 105 -15.28 -17.83 -24.74
CA PRO A 105 -16.28 -18.87 -24.50
C PRO A 105 -16.35 -19.25 -23.02
N TYR A 106 -15.21 -19.47 -22.38
CA TYR A 106 -15.15 -19.81 -20.96
C TYR A 106 -15.76 -18.74 -20.06
N LEU A 107 -15.47 -17.45 -20.31
CA LEU A 107 -16.05 -16.36 -19.51
C LEU A 107 -17.57 -16.24 -19.65
N LYS A 108 -18.15 -16.69 -20.78
CA LYS A 108 -19.60 -16.69 -20.99
C LYS A 108 -20.29 -17.85 -20.30
N GLN A 109 -19.63 -18.99 -20.21
CA GLN A 109 -20.17 -20.23 -19.61
C GLN A 109 -19.07 -20.93 -18.80
N PRO A 110 -18.67 -20.36 -17.65
CA PRO A 110 -17.65 -20.94 -16.80
C PRO A 110 -18.14 -22.26 -16.18
N LEU A 111 -17.21 -23.21 -15.98
CA LEU A 111 -17.52 -24.47 -15.33
C LEU A 111 -17.89 -24.21 -13.86
N PRO A 112 -19.05 -24.68 -13.38
CA PRO A 112 -19.53 -24.42 -12.00
C PRO A 112 -18.62 -24.98 -10.93
N GLU A 113 -17.89 -26.06 -11.22
CA GLU A 113 -16.95 -26.73 -10.32
C GLU A 113 -15.60 -26.03 -10.23
N THR A 114 -15.32 -25.04 -11.08
CA THR A 114 -14.07 -24.31 -11.12
C THR A 114 -14.26 -22.84 -10.70
N VAL A 115 -13.41 -22.35 -9.81
CA VAL A 115 -13.27 -20.91 -9.55
C VAL A 115 -12.00 -20.44 -10.25
N LEU A 116 -12.13 -19.58 -11.26
CA LEU A 116 -11.00 -19.00 -11.99
C LEU A 116 -10.66 -17.63 -11.42
N ILE A 117 -9.41 -17.45 -11.01
CA ILE A 117 -8.88 -16.15 -10.54
C ILE A 117 -7.83 -15.65 -11.54
N ILE A 118 -8.09 -14.51 -12.18
CA ILE A 118 -7.19 -13.88 -13.14
C ILE A 118 -6.57 -12.65 -12.47
N ILE A 119 -5.24 -12.62 -12.39
CA ILE A 119 -4.48 -11.55 -11.69
C ILE A 119 -3.68 -10.73 -12.69
N ALA A 120 -3.99 -9.44 -12.79
CA ALA A 120 -3.25 -8.45 -13.56
C ALA A 120 -2.64 -7.40 -12.59
N PRO A 121 -1.42 -7.62 -12.06
CA PRO A 121 -0.81 -6.77 -11.03
C PRO A 121 -0.24 -5.46 -11.62
N TYR A 122 -1.06 -4.76 -12.40
CA TYR A 122 -0.68 -3.57 -13.16
C TYR A 122 -1.53 -2.37 -12.77
N GLU A 123 -0.90 -1.20 -12.68
CA GLU A 123 -1.60 0.06 -12.36
C GLU A 123 -2.62 0.43 -13.42
N LYS A 124 -2.30 0.17 -14.70
CA LYS A 124 -3.14 0.55 -15.85
C LYS A 124 -3.40 -0.63 -16.76
N LEU A 125 -4.67 -0.82 -17.09
CA LEU A 125 -5.11 -1.73 -18.12
C LEU A 125 -5.28 -0.98 -19.45
N ASP A 126 -5.11 -1.68 -20.57
CA ASP A 126 -5.44 -1.14 -21.89
C ASP A 126 -6.93 -1.38 -22.20
N GLU A 127 -7.73 -0.36 -21.97
CA GLU A 127 -9.19 -0.37 -22.14
C GLU A 127 -9.64 -0.58 -23.61
N ARG A 128 -8.74 -0.40 -24.57
CA ARG A 128 -9.03 -0.61 -26.01
C ARG A 128 -9.07 -2.08 -26.36
N LYS A 129 -8.32 -2.92 -25.63
CA LYS A 129 -8.22 -4.36 -25.88
C LYS A 129 -9.55 -5.07 -25.63
N LYS A 130 -9.91 -5.97 -26.57
CA LYS A 130 -11.13 -6.79 -26.45
C LYS A 130 -11.13 -7.62 -25.18
N VAL A 131 -9.99 -8.25 -24.84
CA VAL A 131 -9.82 -9.08 -23.65
C VAL A 131 -10.09 -8.30 -22.35
N THR A 132 -9.60 -7.06 -22.26
CA THR A 132 -9.86 -6.19 -21.09
C THR A 132 -11.34 -5.90 -20.91
N LYS A 133 -12.04 -5.59 -22.01
CA LYS A 133 -13.49 -5.36 -21.99
C LYS A 133 -14.26 -6.60 -21.58
N GLN A 134 -13.91 -7.76 -22.13
CA GLN A 134 -14.53 -9.04 -21.79
C GLN A 134 -14.35 -9.40 -20.33
N LEU A 135 -13.14 -9.28 -19.78
CA LEU A 135 -12.88 -9.49 -18.36
C LEU A 135 -13.73 -8.57 -17.49
N LYS A 136 -13.81 -7.28 -17.82
CA LYS A 136 -14.61 -6.33 -17.05
C LYS A 136 -16.11 -6.57 -17.11
N THR A 137 -16.61 -7.15 -18.20
CA THR A 137 -18.06 -7.37 -18.40
C THR A 137 -18.52 -8.70 -17.83
N ASN A 138 -17.70 -9.76 -17.94
CA ASN A 138 -18.13 -11.14 -17.67
C ASN A 138 -17.55 -11.72 -16.38
N THR A 139 -16.84 -10.92 -15.56
CA THR A 139 -16.24 -11.42 -14.32
C THR A 139 -16.55 -10.52 -13.14
N THR A 140 -16.30 -11.01 -11.94
CA THR A 140 -16.28 -10.18 -10.74
C THR A 140 -14.94 -9.44 -10.65
N VAL A 141 -15.00 -8.15 -10.98
CA VAL A 141 -13.81 -7.29 -11.03
C VAL A 141 -13.50 -6.69 -9.66
N VAL A 142 -12.27 -6.88 -9.19
CA VAL A 142 -11.73 -6.24 -7.98
C VAL A 142 -10.52 -5.39 -8.35
N HIS A 143 -10.57 -4.11 -8.02
CA HIS A 143 -9.45 -3.19 -8.20
C HIS A 143 -8.61 -3.15 -6.93
N ALA A 144 -7.44 -3.78 -6.98
CA ALA A 144 -6.46 -3.81 -5.90
C ALA A 144 -5.59 -2.54 -5.94
N ALA A 145 -6.18 -1.40 -5.59
CA ALA A 145 -5.52 -0.11 -5.48
C ALA A 145 -5.18 0.21 -4.03
N GLU A 146 -4.29 1.18 -3.85
CA GLU A 146 -4.03 1.75 -2.53
C GLU A 146 -5.30 2.37 -1.95
N LEU A 147 -5.60 2.04 -0.69
CA LEU A 147 -6.78 2.56 0.00
C LEU A 147 -6.54 4.01 0.44
N SER A 148 -7.54 4.86 0.26
CA SER A 148 -7.56 6.18 0.89
C SER A 148 -7.60 6.03 2.42
N GLU A 149 -7.29 7.10 3.16
CA GLU A 149 -7.36 7.11 4.63
C GLU A 149 -8.74 6.65 5.15
N HIS A 150 -9.82 7.12 4.54
CA HIS A 150 -11.18 6.74 4.92
C HIS A 150 -11.44 5.25 4.68
N GLU A 151 -11.01 4.71 3.54
CA GLU A 151 -11.11 3.28 3.23
C GLU A 151 -10.23 2.45 4.15
N THR A 152 -9.03 2.94 4.50
CA THR A 152 -8.13 2.29 5.47
C THR A 152 -8.76 2.21 6.86
N ILE A 153 -9.37 3.29 7.35
CA ILE A 153 -10.09 3.30 8.64
C ILE A 153 -11.24 2.28 8.63
N LYS A 154 -11.99 2.21 7.54
CA LYS A 154 -13.05 1.22 7.37
C LYS A 154 -12.50 -0.20 7.36
N TRP A 155 -11.40 -0.43 6.62
CA TRP A 155 -10.71 -1.72 6.57
C TRP A 155 -10.20 -2.14 7.96
N ILE A 156 -9.63 -1.23 8.77
CA ILE A 156 -9.25 -1.50 10.17
C ILE A 156 -10.45 -2.02 10.96
N GLY A 157 -11.63 -1.42 10.79
CA GLY A 157 -12.86 -1.88 11.45
C GLY A 157 -13.24 -3.31 11.05
N GLU A 158 -13.15 -3.66 9.76
CA GLU A 158 -13.43 -5.03 9.29
C GLU A 158 -12.40 -6.04 9.83
N GLN A 159 -11.12 -5.68 9.83
CA GLN A 159 -10.07 -6.54 10.39
C GLN A 159 -10.23 -6.71 11.91
N ALA A 160 -10.59 -5.66 12.64
CA ALA A 160 -10.88 -5.72 14.07
C ALA A 160 -12.02 -6.71 14.36
N ASN A 161 -13.12 -6.63 13.58
CA ASN A 161 -14.23 -7.58 13.69
C ASN A 161 -13.81 -9.03 13.45
N GLN A 162 -12.96 -9.29 12.44
CA GLN A 162 -12.42 -10.63 12.15
C GLN A 162 -11.53 -11.14 13.31
N LEU A 163 -10.77 -10.24 13.93
CA LEU A 163 -9.93 -10.56 15.08
C LEU A 163 -10.72 -10.67 16.40
N GLY A 164 -12.00 -10.34 16.39
CA GLY A 164 -12.86 -10.37 17.57
C GLY A 164 -12.48 -9.32 18.61
N ILE A 165 -12.05 -8.12 18.20
CA ILE A 165 -11.70 -7.00 19.08
C ILE A 165 -12.53 -5.77 18.73
N ASP A 166 -12.79 -4.93 19.72
CA ASP A 166 -13.44 -3.64 19.53
C ASP A 166 -12.40 -2.52 19.41
N VAL A 167 -12.53 -1.71 18.35
CA VAL A 167 -11.62 -0.59 18.07
C VAL A 167 -12.47 0.63 17.71
N ALA A 168 -12.53 1.61 18.63
CA ALA A 168 -13.28 2.85 18.41
C ALA A 168 -12.69 3.71 17.28
N ASP A 169 -13.50 4.53 16.60
CA ASP A 169 -13.05 5.36 15.47
C ASP A 169 -11.86 6.29 15.77
N PRO A 170 -11.75 6.94 16.94
CA PRO A 170 -10.56 7.70 17.30
C PRO A 170 -9.29 6.84 17.34
N VAL A 171 -9.40 5.59 17.81
CA VAL A 171 -8.29 4.63 17.90
C VAL A 171 -7.87 4.14 16.53
N LYS A 172 -8.83 3.88 15.61
CA LYS A 172 -8.54 3.56 14.21
C LYS A 172 -7.76 4.67 13.52
N LYS A 173 -8.15 5.93 13.73
CA LYS A 173 -7.43 7.10 13.21
C LYS A 173 -6.01 7.16 13.76
N ARG A 174 -5.86 6.89 15.06
CA ARG A 174 -4.54 6.88 15.70
C ARG A 174 -3.63 5.80 15.15
N LEU A 175 -4.17 4.61 14.84
CA LEU A 175 -3.43 3.54 14.15
C LEU A 175 -2.90 4.02 12.79
N VAL A 176 -3.73 4.70 12.00
CA VAL A 176 -3.30 5.26 10.70
C VAL A 176 -2.26 6.37 10.87
N GLU A 177 -2.39 7.22 11.90
CA GLU A 177 -1.39 8.25 12.22
C GLU A 177 -0.02 7.66 12.57
N LEU A 178 0.03 6.53 13.28
CA LEU A 178 1.28 5.90 13.71
C LEU A 178 1.89 4.98 12.63
N ALA A 179 1.06 4.12 12.04
CA ALA A 179 1.49 3.07 11.13
C ALA A 179 1.32 3.41 9.63
N GLY A 180 0.68 4.54 9.30
CA GLY A 180 0.36 4.90 7.92
C GLY A 180 -0.78 4.08 7.34
N THR A 181 -0.82 3.98 5.99
CA THR A 181 -1.88 3.28 5.24
C THR A 181 -1.43 1.93 4.68
N ASN A 182 -0.27 1.43 5.09
CA ASN A 182 0.20 0.11 4.67
C ASN A 182 -0.60 -0.98 5.37
N LEU A 183 -1.40 -1.74 4.61
CA LEU A 183 -2.33 -2.73 5.14
C LEU A 183 -1.63 -3.89 5.85
N LEU A 184 -0.47 -4.34 5.34
CA LEU A 184 0.31 -5.40 5.98
C LEU A 184 0.82 -4.96 7.35
N GLN A 185 1.35 -3.74 7.44
CA GLN A 185 1.78 -3.15 8.70
C GLN A 185 0.62 -3.00 9.67
N LEU A 186 -0.50 -2.41 9.22
CA LEU A 186 -1.69 -2.22 10.04
C LEU A 186 -2.26 -3.55 10.56
N ARG A 187 -2.26 -4.61 9.74
CA ARG A 187 -2.67 -5.95 10.17
C ARG A 187 -1.77 -6.49 11.28
N SER A 188 -0.46 -6.32 11.14
CA SER A 188 0.50 -6.70 12.19
C SER A 188 0.26 -5.95 13.48
N GLU A 189 0.02 -4.62 13.41
CA GLU A 189 -0.28 -3.80 14.58
C GLU A 189 -1.61 -4.20 15.26
N LEU A 190 -2.66 -4.46 14.47
CA LEU A 190 -3.94 -4.95 14.99
C LEU A 190 -3.81 -6.30 15.68
N THR A 191 -3.00 -7.22 15.13
CA THR A 191 -2.73 -8.51 15.76
C THR A 191 -2.02 -8.33 17.11
N LYS A 192 -1.06 -7.42 17.23
CA LYS A 192 -0.44 -7.09 18.53
C LYS A 192 -1.45 -6.52 19.52
N CYS A 193 -2.32 -5.64 19.07
CA CYS A 193 -3.40 -5.10 19.91
C CYS A 193 -4.34 -6.21 20.39
N GLN A 194 -4.71 -7.15 19.51
CA GLN A 194 -5.55 -8.29 19.87
C GLN A 194 -4.86 -9.20 20.92
N LEU A 195 -3.58 -9.48 20.76
CA LEU A 195 -2.82 -10.27 21.75
C LEU A 195 -2.76 -9.60 23.12
N TYR A 196 -2.75 -8.27 23.15
CA TYR A 196 -2.75 -7.49 24.38
C TYR A 196 -4.12 -7.41 25.07
N SER A 197 -5.18 -7.10 24.30
CA SER A 197 -6.53 -6.91 24.83
C SER A 197 -7.31 -8.23 25.02
N GLY A 198 -6.89 -9.30 24.36
CA GLY A 198 -7.61 -10.57 24.30
C GLY A 198 -8.80 -10.53 23.33
N VAL A 199 -9.34 -11.71 23.02
CA VAL A 199 -10.54 -11.85 22.18
C VAL A 199 -11.76 -11.29 22.92
N GLY A 200 -12.55 -10.46 22.26
CA GLY A 200 -13.67 -9.72 22.87
C GLY A 200 -13.25 -8.47 23.63
N GLY A 201 -11.94 -8.17 23.69
CA GLY A 201 -11.42 -7.01 24.40
C GLY A 201 -11.50 -5.72 23.58
N GLU A 202 -11.51 -4.58 24.29
CA GLU A 202 -11.45 -3.24 23.70
C GLU A 202 -9.98 -2.81 23.54
N VAL A 203 -9.63 -2.27 22.38
CA VAL A 203 -8.33 -1.66 22.12
C VAL A 203 -8.38 -0.18 22.49
N THR A 204 -7.73 0.18 23.59
CA THR A 204 -7.72 1.56 24.09
C THR A 204 -6.68 2.43 23.37
N MET A 205 -6.83 3.76 23.48
CA MET A 205 -5.86 4.74 22.96
C MET A 205 -4.47 4.57 23.60
N GLU A 206 -4.45 4.26 24.92
CA GLU A 206 -3.23 4.01 25.68
C GLU A 206 -2.49 2.77 25.15
N ALA A 207 -3.23 1.68 24.92
CA ALA A 207 -2.67 0.45 24.36
C ALA A 207 -2.03 0.72 22.99
N VAL A 208 -2.71 1.43 22.09
CA VAL A 208 -2.17 1.80 20.78
C VAL A 208 -0.91 2.66 20.91
N ASN A 209 -0.90 3.67 21.78
CA ASN A 209 0.27 4.53 21.96
C ASN A 209 1.49 3.78 22.55
N GLN A 210 1.27 2.71 23.32
CA GLN A 210 2.33 1.88 23.91
C GLN A 210 2.85 0.80 22.94
N LEU A 211 1.94 0.15 22.22
CA LEU A 211 2.26 -1.03 21.42
C LEU A 211 2.68 -0.71 19.96
N VAL A 212 2.10 0.34 19.39
CA VAL A 212 2.27 0.67 17.98
C VAL A 212 3.43 1.65 17.82
N ALA A 213 4.52 1.15 17.26
CA ALA A 213 5.65 2.01 16.92
C ALA A 213 5.32 2.86 15.69
N LYS A 214 5.76 4.13 15.72
CA LYS A 214 5.73 4.97 14.52
C LYS A 214 6.58 4.34 13.42
N THR A 215 6.09 4.37 12.19
CA THR A 215 6.91 4.02 11.04
C THR A 215 8.03 5.05 10.85
N LEU A 216 9.09 4.65 10.14
CA LEU A 216 10.17 5.58 9.81
C LEU A 216 9.65 6.79 9.03
N GLU A 217 8.72 6.59 8.12
CA GLU A 217 8.07 7.66 7.35
C GLU A 217 7.33 8.65 8.26
N GLN A 218 6.53 8.17 9.22
CA GLN A 218 5.85 9.05 10.18
C GLN A 218 6.85 9.78 11.09
N SER A 219 7.92 9.11 11.51
CA SER A 219 9.00 9.74 12.29
C SER A 219 9.69 10.86 11.51
N ILE A 220 9.90 10.70 10.19
CA ILE A 220 10.44 11.74 9.30
C ILE A 220 9.47 12.92 9.17
N PHE A 221 8.15 12.66 9.04
CA PHE A 221 7.15 13.73 9.03
C PHE A 221 7.20 14.58 10.29
N ASP A 222 7.19 13.94 11.47
CA ASP A 222 7.26 14.61 12.75
C ASP A 222 8.57 15.39 12.91
N LEU A 223 9.70 14.79 12.50
CA LEU A 223 11.02 15.42 12.61
C LEU A 223 11.07 16.74 11.82
N ILE A 224 10.57 16.74 10.58
CA ILE A 224 10.55 17.97 9.77
C ILE A 224 9.57 18.99 10.39
N GLU A 225 8.39 18.54 10.83
CA GLU A 225 7.40 19.42 11.44
C GLU A 225 7.98 20.13 12.68
N TRP A 226 8.58 19.39 13.60
CA TRP A 226 9.21 19.95 14.79
C TRP A 226 10.38 20.88 14.45
N SER A 227 11.26 20.47 13.52
CA SER A 227 12.35 21.32 13.08
C SER A 227 11.85 22.64 12.48
N MET A 228 10.83 22.59 11.63
CA MET A 228 10.27 23.78 10.98
C MET A 228 9.50 24.70 11.94
N LYS A 229 9.00 24.17 13.06
CA LYS A 229 8.37 24.92 14.16
C LYS A 229 9.39 25.47 15.18
N GLY A 230 10.67 25.10 15.07
CA GLY A 230 11.72 25.48 16.02
C GLY A 230 11.76 24.59 17.27
N GLU A 231 11.04 23.49 17.31
CA GLU A 231 11.01 22.51 18.40
C GLU A 231 12.22 21.55 18.29
N ILE A 232 13.43 22.12 18.32
CA ILE A 232 14.69 21.41 17.99
C ILE A 232 14.93 20.22 18.92
N SER A 233 14.65 20.37 20.22
CA SER A 233 14.87 19.29 21.19
C SER A 233 14.03 18.06 20.87
N ALA A 234 12.77 18.24 20.45
CA ALA A 234 11.90 17.15 20.05
C ALA A 234 12.38 16.48 18.75
N ALA A 235 12.80 17.29 17.76
CA ALA A 235 13.34 16.79 16.50
C ALA A 235 14.61 15.95 16.69
N VAL A 236 15.57 16.43 17.49
CA VAL A 236 16.82 15.72 17.82
C VAL A 236 16.52 14.44 18.63
N ALA A 237 15.61 14.49 19.60
CA ALA A 237 15.23 13.31 20.36
C ALA A 237 14.60 12.22 19.46
N ASN A 238 13.75 12.60 18.50
CA ASN A 238 13.19 11.69 17.53
C ASN A 238 14.27 11.07 16.61
N PHE A 239 15.23 11.88 16.14
CA PHE A 239 16.36 11.38 15.36
C PHE A 239 17.18 10.36 16.15
N LYS A 240 17.53 10.65 17.41
CA LYS A 240 18.26 9.72 18.28
C LYS A 240 17.50 8.42 18.55
N GLU A 241 16.17 8.49 18.61
CA GLU A 241 15.34 7.30 18.73
C GLU A 241 15.38 6.45 17.45
N MET A 242 15.34 7.06 16.25
CA MET A 242 15.50 6.33 14.99
C MET A 242 16.88 5.66 14.92
N VAL A 243 17.96 6.34 15.30
CA VAL A 243 19.31 5.75 15.35
C VAL A 243 19.40 4.60 16.37
N ARG A 244 18.77 4.71 17.53
CA ARG A 244 18.67 3.61 18.51
C ARG A 244 17.96 2.38 17.95
N ARG A 245 16.98 2.58 17.05
CA ARG A 245 16.30 1.49 16.30
C ARG A 245 17.14 0.95 15.16
N LYS A 246 18.42 1.35 15.06
CA LYS A 246 19.39 0.96 14.02
C LYS A 246 19.03 1.45 12.61
N GLU A 247 18.24 2.52 12.51
CA GLU A 247 18.06 3.20 11.24
C GLU A 247 19.35 3.90 10.82
N GLU A 248 19.72 3.76 9.57
CA GLU A 248 20.97 4.30 9.05
C GLU A 248 20.86 5.84 8.84
N PRO A 249 21.74 6.67 9.43
CA PRO A 249 21.65 8.14 9.34
C PRO A 249 21.61 8.68 7.91
N LEU A 250 22.35 8.09 6.96
CA LEU A 250 22.27 8.47 5.55
C LEU A 250 20.91 8.16 4.93
N MET A 251 20.26 7.07 5.31
CA MET A 251 18.91 6.74 4.89
C MET A 251 17.92 7.76 5.45
N ILE A 252 18.03 8.11 6.73
CA ILE A 252 17.23 9.17 7.36
C ILE A 252 17.38 10.49 6.59
N LEU A 253 18.62 10.91 6.29
CA LEU A 253 18.89 12.13 5.50
C LEU A 253 18.24 12.06 4.10
N ALA A 254 18.36 10.94 3.41
CA ALA A 254 17.74 10.75 2.10
C ALA A 254 16.21 10.86 2.15
N MET A 255 15.58 10.29 3.19
CA MET A 255 14.14 10.39 3.40
C MET A 255 13.70 11.82 3.76
N LEU A 256 14.50 12.55 4.56
CA LEU A 256 14.28 13.97 4.85
C LEU A 256 14.32 14.81 3.55
N VAL A 257 15.31 14.59 2.69
CA VAL A 257 15.43 15.27 1.39
C VAL A 257 14.23 14.97 0.51
N ARG A 258 13.84 13.69 0.42
CA ARG A 258 12.64 13.27 -0.33
C ARG A 258 11.40 14.01 0.17
N GLN A 259 11.20 14.07 1.48
CA GLN A 259 10.04 14.71 2.07
C GLN A 259 10.04 16.24 1.88
N LEU A 260 11.18 16.90 2.03
CA LEU A 260 11.33 18.33 1.75
C LEU A 260 11.00 18.66 0.29
N ARG A 261 11.41 17.82 -0.66
CA ARG A 261 11.04 17.97 -2.08
C ARG A 261 9.54 17.81 -2.30
N ILE A 262 8.90 16.83 -1.63
CA ILE A 262 7.45 16.67 -1.68
C ILE A 262 6.76 17.94 -1.17
N TYR A 263 7.19 18.49 -0.06
CA TYR A 263 6.65 19.74 0.48
C TYR A 263 6.82 20.91 -0.49
N LEU A 264 7.98 21.06 -1.11
CA LEU A 264 8.23 22.12 -2.09
C LEU A 264 7.26 21.99 -3.28
N HIS A 265 7.14 20.80 -3.88
CA HIS A 265 6.23 20.58 -5.01
C HIS A 265 4.77 20.76 -4.63
N VAL A 266 4.34 20.25 -3.48
CA VAL A 266 2.96 20.43 -3.01
C VAL A 266 2.67 21.91 -2.75
N LYS A 267 3.63 22.67 -2.19
CA LYS A 267 3.49 24.10 -1.98
C LYS A 267 3.35 24.88 -3.31
N GLU A 268 4.21 24.61 -4.28
CA GLU A 268 4.15 25.21 -5.61
C GLU A 268 2.82 24.92 -6.34
N LEU A 269 2.34 23.66 -6.27
CA LEU A 269 1.07 23.28 -6.87
C LEU A 269 -0.12 23.92 -6.14
N LYS A 270 -0.06 24.02 -4.81
CA LYS A 270 -1.09 24.69 -4.01
C LYS A 270 -1.19 26.17 -4.32
N GLN A 271 -0.07 26.86 -4.51
CA GLN A 271 -0.03 28.27 -4.94
C GLN A 271 -0.66 28.46 -6.33
N ARG A 272 -0.58 27.44 -7.19
CA ARG A 272 -1.23 27.40 -8.51
C ARG A 272 -2.67 26.89 -8.46
N SER A 273 -3.28 26.79 -7.27
CA SER A 273 -4.67 26.37 -7.05
C SER A 273 -5.01 24.95 -7.51
N TYR A 274 -4.02 24.03 -7.57
CA TYR A 274 -4.31 22.64 -7.86
C TYR A 274 -4.98 21.96 -6.64
N SER A 275 -5.98 21.11 -6.91
CA SER A 275 -6.61 20.28 -5.89
C SER A 275 -5.69 19.11 -5.46
N GLU A 276 -5.89 18.58 -4.24
CA GLU A 276 -5.13 17.42 -3.78
C GLU A 276 -5.22 16.23 -4.74
N LYS A 277 -6.39 15.98 -5.35
CA LYS A 277 -6.58 14.93 -6.35
C LYS A 277 -5.71 15.12 -7.59
N GLN A 278 -5.56 16.35 -8.06
CA GLN A 278 -4.68 16.67 -9.19
C GLN A 278 -3.21 16.51 -8.78
N MET A 279 -2.83 16.94 -7.57
CA MET A 279 -1.48 16.76 -7.03
C MET A 279 -1.09 15.28 -6.94
N VAL A 280 -2.00 14.40 -6.47
CA VAL A 280 -1.82 12.94 -6.45
C VAL A 280 -1.45 12.41 -7.83
N GLY A 281 -2.21 12.81 -8.88
CA GLY A 281 -1.94 12.35 -10.24
C GLY A 281 -0.63 12.87 -10.81
N MET A 282 -0.27 14.14 -10.52
CA MET A 282 0.97 14.75 -11.03
C MET A 282 2.22 14.26 -10.33
N LEU A 283 2.18 14.12 -9.00
CA LEU A 283 3.31 13.73 -8.19
C LEU A 283 3.46 12.21 -8.08
N LYS A 284 2.44 11.45 -8.49
CA LYS A 284 2.36 9.99 -8.35
C LYS A 284 2.63 9.54 -6.90
N LEU A 285 2.02 10.25 -5.96
CA LEU A 285 2.14 9.97 -4.52
C LEU A 285 0.81 9.43 -3.99
N HIS A 286 0.90 8.66 -2.91
CA HIS A 286 -0.28 8.21 -2.18
C HIS A 286 -1.15 9.39 -1.73
N PRO A 287 -2.50 9.34 -1.85
CA PRO A 287 -3.40 10.44 -1.44
C PRO A 287 -3.18 10.90 0.01
N TYR A 288 -2.91 9.98 0.92
CA TYR A 288 -2.62 10.29 2.32
C TYR A 288 -1.36 11.14 2.49
N VAL A 289 -0.28 10.83 1.76
CA VAL A 289 0.97 11.60 1.78
C VAL A 289 0.74 13.03 1.28
N VAL A 290 -0.01 13.18 0.17
CA VAL A 290 -0.36 14.50 -0.37
C VAL A 290 -1.21 15.30 0.62
N LYS A 291 -2.21 14.67 1.26
CA LYS A 291 -3.06 15.29 2.28
C LYS A 291 -2.23 15.80 3.47
N LEU A 292 -1.35 14.97 4.02
CA LEU A 292 -0.45 15.38 5.12
C LEU A 292 0.46 16.52 4.71
N ALA A 293 1.10 16.40 3.54
CA ALA A 293 1.97 17.45 3.01
C ALA A 293 1.21 18.76 2.78
N ALA A 294 0.01 18.71 2.17
CA ALA A 294 -0.81 19.89 1.90
C ALA A 294 -1.25 20.62 3.19
N LYS A 295 -1.42 19.89 4.29
CA LYS A 295 -1.71 20.46 5.61
C LYS A 295 -0.48 21.20 6.18
N GLN A 296 0.70 20.58 6.13
CA GLN A 296 1.92 21.10 6.73
C GLN A 296 2.54 22.28 5.96
N VAL A 297 2.53 22.24 4.61
CA VAL A 297 3.16 23.28 3.78
C VAL A 297 2.53 24.67 3.92
N VAL A 298 1.36 24.79 4.55
CA VAL A 298 0.72 26.11 4.80
C VAL A 298 1.64 27.00 5.62
N SER A 299 2.29 26.44 6.65
CA SER A 299 3.18 27.17 7.57
C SER A 299 4.64 27.24 7.12
N PHE A 300 5.02 26.54 6.03
CA PHE A 300 6.41 26.50 5.60
C PHE A 300 6.72 27.56 4.55
N ASP A 301 7.83 28.26 4.69
CA ASP A 301 8.33 29.20 3.67
C ASP A 301 9.03 28.44 2.53
N GLU A 302 8.78 28.88 1.28
CA GLU A 302 9.35 28.23 0.08
C GLU A 302 10.88 28.40 0.00
N LYS A 303 11.39 29.58 0.37
CA LYS A 303 12.84 29.84 0.36
C LYS A 303 13.53 28.96 1.38
N LYS A 304 12.89 28.75 2.56
CA LYS A 304 13.39 27.84 3.60
C LYS A 304 13.43 26.39 3.13
N LEU A 305 12.39 25.92 2.44
CA LEU A 305 12.39 24.57 1.86
C LEU A 305 13.55 24.39 0.86
N LYS A 306 13.76 25.38 -0.03
CA LYS A 306 14.85 25.34 -1.01
C LYS A 306 16.23 25.37 -0.33
N SER A 307 16.46 26.27 0.63
CA SER A 307 17.73 26.32 1.37
C SER A 307 17.99 25.07 2.20
N SER A 308 16.95 24.45 2.75
CA SER A 308 17.05 23.19 3.49
C SER A 308 17.48 22.03 2.58
N ILE A 309 16.94 21.95 1.35
CA ILE A 309 17.36 20.94 0.38
C ILE A 309 18.82 21.12 -0.02
N MET A 310 19.30 22.36 -0.19
CA MET A 310 20.71 22.65 -0.46
C MET A 310 21.61 22.27 0.73
N ALA A 311 21.22 22.64 1.94
CA ALA A 311 21.97 22.28 3.16
C ALA A 311 22.05 20.75 3.35
N ALA A 312 21.01 20.01 2.98
CA ALA A 312 21.03 18.55 3.02
C ALA A 312 22.02 17.97 1.99
N ALA A 313 22.12 18.56 0.79
CA ALA A 313 23.12 18.15 -0.20
C ALA A 313 24.54 18.37 0.26
N ASP A 314 24.81 19.51 0.92
CA ASP A 314 26.12 19.79 1.53
C ASP A 314 26.45 18.79 2.65
N THR A 315 25.44 18.40 3.44
CA THR A 315 25.59 17.39 4.50
C THR A 315 25.90 16.02 3.92
N ASP A 316 25.17 15.59 2.89
CA ASP A 316 25.42 14.32 2.19
C ASP A 316 26.84 14.26 1.61
N TYR A 317 27.25 15.35 0.97
CA TYR A 317 28.62 15.49 0.44
C TYR A 317 29.67 15.40 1.55
N ALA A 318 29.49 16.10 2.69
CA ALA A 318 30.41 16.06 3.80
C ALA A 318 30.60 14.66 4.41
N ILE A 319 29.48 13.91 4.50
CA ILE A 319 29.49 12.51 4.97
C ILE A 319 30.23 11.61 3.96
N LYS A 320 29.85 11.65 2.69
CA LYS A 320 30.42 10.79 1.63
C LYS A 320 31.91 11.05 1.37
N THR A 321 32.39 12.26 1.63
CA THR A 321 33.82 12.61 1.53
C THR A 321 34.61 12.39 2.82
N GLY A 322 33.96 11.87 3.86
CA GLY A 322 34.62 11.62 5.16
C GLY A 322 34.94 12.87 5.97
N LYS A 323 34.43 14.05 5.59
CA LYS A 323 34.65 15.32 6.30
C LYS A 323 33.90 15.39 7.63
N GLN A 324 32.79 14.68 7.74
CA GLN A 324 31.99 14.62 8.96
C GLN A 324 31.52 13.19 9.22
N GLU A 325 31.42 12.83 10.49
CA GLU A 325 30.79 11.59 10.92
C GLU A 325 29.28 11.67 10.65
N LYS A 326 28.68 10.57 10.19
CA LYS A 326 27.31 10.54 9.63
C LYS A 326 26.21 10.92 10.63
N GLU A 327 26.28 10.41 11.86
CA GLU A 327 25.26 10.70 12.88
C GLU A 327 25.33 12.17 13.31
N PHE A 328 26.53 12.66 13.58
CA PHE A 328 26.77 14.05 13.94
C PHE A 328 26.36 15.01 12.81
N ALA A 329 26.69 14.71 11.56
CA ALA A 329 26.36 15.55 10.43
C ALA A 329 24.83 15.68 10.23
N VAL A 330 24.09 14.57 10.38
CA VAL A 330 22.61 14.59 10.26
C VAL A 330 21.99 15.32 11.46
N GLU A 331 22.49 15.13 12.69
CA GLU A 331 22.01 15.87 13.86
C GLU A 331 22.23 17.39 13.65
N LEU A 332 23.42 17.80 13.17
CA LEU A 332 23.72 19.20 12.87
C LEU A 332 22.81 19.76 11.77
N PHE A 333 22.49 18.96 10.74
CA PHE A 333 21.54 19.35 9.71
C PHE A 333 20.13 19.61 10.30
N ILE A 334 19.65 18.74 11.18
CA ILE A 334 18.35 18.90 11.86
C ILE A 334 18.31 20.21 12.67
N ILE A 335 19.37 20.51 13.41
CA ILE A 335 19.51 21.77 14.16
C ILE A 335 19.48 22.98 13.20
N LYS A 336 20.23 22.92 12.10
CA LYS A 336 20.23 23.98 11.09
C LYS A 336 18.86 24.17 10.44
N LEU A 337 18.14 23.09 10.17
CA LEU A 337 16.77 23.13 9.61
C LEU A 337 15.85 23.97 10.50
N GLY A 338 15.96 23.84 11.82
CA GLY A 338 15.22 24.64 12.77
C GLY A 338 15.70 26.07 12.91
N ALA A 339 17.04 26.30 12.90
CA ALA A 339 17.62 27.65 13.00
C ALA A 339 17.26 28.53 11.78
N LEU A 340 17.08 27.95 10.60
CA LEU A 340 16.56 28.64 9.42
C LEU A 340 15.11 29.11 9.64
N SER A 341 14.40 28.57 10.63
CA SER A 341 13.04 28.97 10.98
C SER A 341 12.94 30.16 11.91
N THR A 342 13.98 30.46 12.71
CA THR A 342 13.96 31.49 13.77
C THR A 342 14.54 32.86 13.34
N ARG A 343 15.20 32.98 12.20
CA ARG A 343 15.88 34.22 11.81
C ARG A 343 15.01 35.34 11.25
N GLU A 344 13.69 35.23 11.23
CA GLU A 344 12.78 36.32 10.79
C GLU A 344 12.11 37.09 11.94
N TYR A 345 12.51 36.88 13.20
CA TYR A 345 11.99 37.61 14.37
C TYR A 345 13.08 38.42 15.11
N ALA A 346 14.19 38.74 14.48
CA ALA A 346 15.21 39.64 15.03
C ALA A 346 15.49 40.83 14.13
#